data_565cd96434dee544a6705ec629fb2f00
#
_entry.id   565cd96434dee544a6705ec629fb2f00
#
_cell.length_a   1.000
_cell.length_b   1.000
_cell.length_c   1.000
_cell.angle_alpha   90.00
_cell.angle_beta   90.00
_cell.angle_gamma   90.00
#
_symmetry.space_group_name_H-M   'P 1'
#
loop_
_entity.id
_entity.type
_entity.pdbx_description
1 polymer ?
#
loop_
_entity_poly.entity_id
_entity_poly.type
_entity_poly.pdbx_seq_one_letter_code
_entity_poly.pdbx_strand_id
1 'polypeptide(L)'
;DKRTPIIHLLESVGLRFVRAGAKAVPECVFRLPREQLALFLKVLFSCDGSVYVNRRGGTGVSYSTVSRRLAQDVQHLLLRFGFVARLRTKPSQVNGRPYVAYEVQLLGFSQVKRFLSEIGIWGREGAKAQIAASPLPQMPSTHLDTIPTGPPFWEHLRVITKGAPFQAISARVGVRLRNRRHDRPLRRSTVAAIVTAYPSSY
;
A
#
# COMPACT_ATOMS: atom_id res chain seq x y z
N ASP A 1 12.52 -42.18 10.64
CA ASP A 1 12.16 -40.75 10.64
C ASP A 1 10.73 -40.61 11.16
N LYS A 2 10.54 -39.85 12.26
CA LYS A 2 9.23 -39.62 12.88
C LYS A 2 8.40 -38.52 12.17
N ARG A 3 8.87 -38.01 11.06
CA ARG A 3 8.19 -36.94 10.32
C ARG A 3 7.08 -37.52 9.47
N THR A 4 5.92 -36.85 9.50
CA THR A 4 4.76 -37.25 8.68
C THR A 4 5.00 -36.98 7.21
N PRO A 5 4.40 -37.74 6.27
CA PRO A 5 4.52 -37.51 4.83
C PRO A 5 4.21 -36.08 4.39
N ILE A 6 3.28 -35.40 5.09
CA ILE A 6 2.92 -34.02 4.82
C ILE A 6 4.09 -33.05 5.07
N ILE A 7 4.94 -33.31 6.08
CA ILE A 7 6.10 -32.48 6.36
C ILE A 7 7.11 -32.60 5.23
N HIS A 8 7.38 -33.80 4.73
CA HIS A 8 8.26 -34.00 3.58
C HIS A 8 7.75 -33.31 2.32
N LEU A 9 6.44 -33.39 2.06
CA LEU A 9 5.83 -32.68 0.95
C LEU A 9 5.99 -31.15 1.09
N LEU A 10 5.74 -30.60 2.26
CA LEU A 10 5.88 -29.16 2.48
C LEU A 10 7.35 -28.71 2.36
N GLU A 11 8.30 -29.49 2.85
CA GLU A 11 9.73 -29.21 2.70
C GLU A 11 10.16 -29.30 1.23
N SER A 12 9.63 -30.24 0.45
CA SER A 12 9.94 -30.38 -0.99
C SER A 12 9.52 -29.17 -1.83
N VAL A 13 8.46 -28.47 -1.41
CA VAL A 13 8.04 -27.22 -2.05
C VAL A 13 8.71 -25.95 -1.43
N GLY A 14 9.71 -26.16 -0.59
CA GLY A 14 10.52 -25.08 0.00
C GLY A 14 9.97 -24.46 1.28
N LEU A 15 8.91 -25.03 1.87
CA LEU A 15 8.38 -24.57 3.14
C LEU A 15 9.28 -25.12 4.28
N ARG A 16 9.87 -24.21 5.05
CA ARG A 16 10.76 -24.57 6.15
C ARG A 16 10.09 -24.31 7.49
N PHE A 17 10.20 -25.28 8.40
CA PHE A 17 9.75 -25.15 9.79
C PHE A 17 10.79 -24.36 10.60
N VAL A 18 10.68 -23.05 10.55
CA VAL A 18 11.60 -22.11 11.20
C VAL A 18 10.87 -21.28 12.25
N ARG A 19 11.62 -20.63 13.15
CA ARG A 19 11.07 -19.67 14.11
C ARG A 19 10.38 -18.50 13.38
N ALA A 20 9.42 -17.87 14.03
CA ALA A 20 8.59 -16.81 13.45
C ALA A 20 9.39 -15.70 12.73
N GLY A 21 10.52 -15.27 13.30
CA GLY A 21 11.37 -14.22 12.72
C GLY A 21 12.17 -14.65 11.47
N ALA A 22 12.29 -15.95 11.21
CA ALA A 22 13.01 -16.51 10.07
C ALA A 22 12.07 -16.98 8.94
N LYS A 23 10.75 -16.76 9.08
CA LYS A 23 9.78 -17.14 8.04
C LYS A 23 9.99 -16.32 6.76
N ALA A 24 9.78 -16.96 5.62
CA ALA A 24 9.79 -16.36 4.29
C ALA A 24 8.72 -17.02 3.42
N VAL A 25 8.37 -16.39 2.32
CA VAL A 25 7.51 -17.03 1.30
C VAL A 25 8.35 -18.05 0.53
N PRO A 26 7.90 -19.29 0.34
CA PRO A 26 8.59 -20.26 -0.50
C PRO A 26 8.76 -19.77 -1.93
N GLU A 27 9.89 -20.10 -2.56
CA GLU A 27 10.23 -19.65 -3.91
C GLU A 27 9.16 -19.99 -4.95
N CYS A 28 8.56 -21.18 -4.85
CA CYS A 28 7.51 -21.63 -5.77
C CYS A 28 6.29 -20.69 -5.80
N VAL A 29 5.97 -20.00 -4.69
CA VAL A 29 4.84 -19.08 -4.60
C VAL A 29 5.02 -17.86 -5.52
N PHE A 30 6.26 -17.42 -5.73
CA PHE A 30 6.53 -16.31 -6.64
C PHE A 30 6.28 -16.63 -8.12
N ARG A 31 6.15 -17.92 -8.45
CA ARG A 31 5.88 -18.41 -9.81
C ARG A 31 4.41 -18.82 -10.02
N LEU A 32 3.58 -18.76 -8.98
CA LEU A 32 2.18 -19.15 -9.08
C LEU A 32 1.42 -18.28 -10.10
N PRO A 33 0.48 -18.86 -10.85
CA PRO A 33 -0.52 -18.11 -11.59
C PRO A 33 -1.30 -17.17 -10.69
N ARG A 34 -1.85 -16.10 -11.28
CA ARG A 34 -2.51 -15.01 -10.54
C ARG A 34 -3.59 -15.49 -9.57
N GLU A 35 -4.43 -16.44 -9.99
CA GLU A 35 -5.53 -16.97 -9.20
C GLU A 35 -5.03 -17.75 -7.97
N GLN A 36 -4.02 -18.58 -8.15
CA GLN A 36 -3.43 -19.34 -7.05
C GLN A 36 -2.69 -18.44 -6.08
N LEU A 37 -2.02 -17.40 -6.60
CA LEU A 37 -1.37 -16.38 -5.78
C LEU A 37 -2.41 -15.56 -5.00
N ALA A 38 -3.57 -15.25 -5.59
CA ALA A 38 -4.66 -14.58 -4.87
C ALA A 38 -5.16 -15.45 -3.71
N LEU A 39 -5.32 -16.76 -3.94
CA LEU A 39 -5.71 -17.70 -2.88
C LEU A 39 -4.66 -17.76 -1.76
N PHE A 40 -3.37 -17.85 -2.11
CA PHE A 40 -2.28 -17.82 -1.13
C PHE A 40 -2.33 -16.55 -0.26
N LEU A 41 -2.44 -15.38 -0.89
CA LEU A 41 -2.53 -14.11 -0.17
C LEU A 41 -3.80 -14.02 0.66
N LYS A 42 -4.94 -14.51 0.14
CA LYS A 42 -6.20 -14.56 0.89
C LYS A 42 -6.07 -15.36 2.19
N VAL A 43 -5.48 -16.55 2.12
CA VAL A 43 -5.22 -17.39 3.30
C VAL A 43 -4.30 -16.66 4.27
N LEU A 44 -3.18 -16.12 3.77
CA LEU A 44 -2.17 -15.43 4.58
C LEU A 44 -2.79 -14.24 5.33
N PHE A 45 -3.54 -13.39 4.65
CA PHE A 45 -4.20 -12.24 5.25
C PHE A 45 -5.36 -12.64 6.17
N SER A 46 -6.00 -13.77 5.94
CA SER A 46 -7.06 -14.27 6.83
C SER A 46 -6.52 -14.73 8.17
N CYS A 47 -5.29 -15.26 8.20
CA CYS A 47 -4.63 -15.67 9.44
C CYS A 47 -4.12 -14.46 10.24
N ASP A 48 -3.23 -13.66 9.66
CA ASP A 48 -2.47 -12.62 10.38
C ASP A 48 -2.75 -11.20 9.87
N GLY A 49 -3.75 -11.04 9.01
CA GLY A 49 -4.14 -9.74 8.48
C GLY A 49 -5.31 -9.11 9.22
N SER A 50 -5.53 -7.84 8.92
CA SER A 50 -6.70 -7.10 9.39
C SER A 50 -7.25 -6.18 8.32
N VAL A 51 -8.56 -5.96 8.37
CA VAL A 51 -9.29 -4.95 7.61
C VAL A 51 -9.91 -3.99 8.60
N TYR A 52 -9.78 -2.70 8.39
CA TYR A 52 -10.30 -1.71 9.32
C TYR A 52 -10.78 -0.43 8.63
N VAL A 53 -11.74 0.21 9.29
CA VAL A 53 -12.13 1.60 9.04
C VAL A 53 -11.78 2.39 10.30
N ASN A 54 -10.99 3.43 10.17
CA ASN A 54 -10.62 4.25 11.32
C ASN A 54 -11.70 5.29 11.64
N ARG A 55 -11.60 5.93 12.81
CA ARG A 55 -12.59 6.95 13.28
C ARG A 55 -12.75 8.15 12.35
N ARG A 56 -11.80 8.39 11.43
CA ARG A 56 -11.84 9.47 10.44
C ARG A 56 -12.29 9.00 9.04
N GLY A 57 -12.87 7.79 8.95
CA GLY A 57 -13.31 7.19 7.68
C GLY A 57 -12.19 6.64 6.79
N GLY A 58 -10.93 6.69 7.25
CA GLY A 58 -9.83 6.08 6.51
C GLY A 58 -9.90 4.55 6.56
N THR A 59 -9.72 3.90 5.42
CA THR A 59 -9.74 2.44 5.29
C THR A 59 -8.35 1.87 5.11
N GLY A 60 -8.13 0.65 5.60
CA GLY A 60 -6.88 -0.05 5.43
C GLY A 60 -7.03 -1.57 5.50
N VAL A 61 -6.09 -2.23 4.84
CA VAL A 61 -5.79 -3.65 5.00
C VAL A 61 -4.35 -3.75 5.44
N SER A 62 -4.06 -4.55 6.45
CA SER A 62 -2.69 -4.76 6.90
C SER A 62 -2.38 -6.22 7.16
N TYR A 63 -1.11 -6.57 7.03
CA TYR A 63 -0.52 -7.84 7.40
C TYR A 63 0.66 -7.59 8.32
N SER A 64 0.74 -8.27 9.46
CA SER A 64 1.80 -8.05 10.46
C SER A 64 2.59 -9.33 10.70
N THR A 65 3.91 -9.21 10.77
CA THR A 65 4.82 -10.32 11.07
C THR A 65 6.07 -9.82 11.80
N VAL A 66 6.73 -10.70 12.53
CA VAL A 66 8.06 -10.44 13.12
C VAL A 66 9.20 -10.75 12.15
N SER A 67 8.91 -11.37 11.00
CA SER A 67 9.90 -11.61 9.95
C SER A 67 9.93 -10.44 8.98
N ARG A 68 11.07 -9.73 8.94
CA ARG A 68 11.31 -8.68 7.93
C ARG A 68 11.25 -9.25 6.51
N ARG A 69 11.84 -10.42 6.30
CA ARG A 69 11.86 -11.09 5.00
C ARG A 69 10.45 -11.41 4.53
N LEU A 70 9.63 -12.05 5.38
CA LEU A 70 8.24 -12.36 5.04
C LEU A 70 7.43 -11.11 4.70
N ALA A 71 7.62 -10.01 5.45
CA ALA A 71 6.95 -8.76 5.16
C ALA A 71 7.34 -8.17 3.79
N GLN A 72 8.63 -8.25 3.43
CA GLN A 72 9.13 -7.82 2.11
C GLN A 72 8.58 -8.72 0.99
N ASP A 73 8.55 -10.02 1.21
CA ASP A 73 8.00 -10.99 0.26
C ASP A 73 6.50 -10.72 0.00
N VAL A 74 5.72 -10.50 1.06
CA VAL A 74 4.29 -10.15 0.93
C VAL A 74 4.10 -8.83 0.19
N GLN A 75 4.91 -7.81 0.49
CA GLN A 75 4.89 -6.54 -0.23
C GLN A 75 5.17 -6.75 -1.73
N HIS A 76 6.15 -7.57 -2.06
CA HIS A 76 6.50 -7.90 -3.44
C HIS A 76 5.35 -8.65 -4.16
N LEU A 77 4.74 -9.64 -3.50
CA LEU A 77 3.63 -10.39 -4.08
C LEU A 77 2.41 -9.50 -4.36
N LEU A 78 2.14 -8.52 -3.50
CA LEU A 78 1.07 -7.52 -3.72
C LEU A 78 1.32 -6.66 -4.98
N LEU A 79 2.58 -6.38 -5.34
CA LEU A 79 2.91 -5.65 -6.57
C LEU A 79 2.47 -6.39 -7.82
N ARG A 80 2.44 -7.73 -7.83
CA ARG A 80 1.93 -8.52 -8.97
C ARG A 80 0.45 -8.29 -9.26
N PHE A 81 -0.29 -7.76 -8.27
CA PHE A 81 -1.67 -7.27 -8.44
C PHE A 81 -1.74 -5.77 -8.69
N GLY A 82 -0.60 -5.09 -8.76
CA GLY A 82 -0.53 -3.64 -8.88
C GLY A 82 -0.90 -2.90 -7.59
N PHE A 83 -0.82 -3.55 -6.43
CA PHE A 83 -0.98 -2.91 -5.12
C PHE A 83 0.34 -2.36 -4.64
N VAL A 84 0.38 -1.07 -4.35
CA VAL A 84 1.54 -0.43 -3.72
C VAL A 84 1.33 -0.40 -2.22
N ALA A 85 1.94 -1.35 -1.52
CA ALA A 85 1.84 -1.47 -0.08
C ALA A 85 2.97 -0.71 0.63
N ARG A 86 2.63 -0.06 1.73
CA ARG A 86 3.60 0.56 2.62
C ARG A 86 4.14 -0.49 3.58
N LEU A 87 5.45 -0.64 3.64
CA LEU A 87 6.13 -1.42 4.68
C LEU A 87 6.59 -0.48 5.80
N ARG A 88 6.23 -0.79 7.03
CA ARG A 88 6.69 -0.04 8.21
C ARG A 88 7.14 -0.97 9.33
N THR A 89 8.04 -0.46 10.14
CA THR A 89 8.48 -1.06 11.39
C THR A 89 7.57 -0.57 12.52
N LYS A 90 7.12 -1.49 13.37
CA LYS A 90 6.23 -1.21 14.51
C LYS A 90 6.85 -1.79 15.78
N PRO A 91 7.29 -0.95 16.73
CA PRO A 91 7.62 -1.42 18.06
C PRO A 91 6.37 -2.05 18.72
N SER A 92 6.53 -3.21 19.29
CA SER A 92 5.47 -3.98 19.93
C SER A 92 5.99 -4.65 21.18
N GLN A 93 5.10 -5.15 22.04
CA GLN A 93 5.51 -5.91 23.22
C GLN A 93 4.52 -7.04 23.52
N VAL A 94 5.05 -8.14 24.03
CA VAL A 94 4.31 -9.31 24.51
C VAL A 94 4.79 -9.64 25.91
N ASN A 95 3.90 -9.70 26.88
CA ASN A 95 4.22 -9.98 28.27
C ASN A 95 5.37 -9.09 28.81
N GLY A 96 5.34 -7.80 28.50
CA GLY A 96 6.36 -6.83 28.90
C GLY A 96 7.68 -6.91 28.13
N ARG A 97 7.87 -7.88 27.24
CA ARG A 97 9.09 -8.01 26.43
C ARG A 97 8.94 -7.28 25.10
N PRO A 98 9.79 -6.28 24.82
CA PRO A 98 9.73 -5.54 23.56
C PRO A 98 10.18 -6.41 22.38
N TYR A 99 9.53 -6.23 21.24
CA TYR A 99 9.94 -6.81 19.96
C TYR A 99 9.60 -5.86 18.82
N VAL A 100 10.14 -6.16 17.65
CA VAL A 100 9.87 -5.40 16.43
C VAL A 100 8.97 -6.22 15.51
N ALA A 101 7.83 -5.65 15.13
CA ALA A 101 6.98 -6.18 14.09
C ALA A 101 7.15 -5.37 12.80
N TYR A 102 6.93 -6.03 11.67
CA TYR A 102 6.87 -5.43 10.34
C TYR A 102 5.43 -5.50 9.85
N GLU A 103 4.92 -4.38 9.39
CA GLU A 103 3.54 -4.25 8.97
C GLU A 103 3.48 -3.79 7.50
N VAL A 104 2.85 -4.61 6.66
CA VAL A 104 2.55 -4.31 5.26
C VAL A 104 1.14 -3.75 5.19
N GLN A 105 0.97 -2.51 4.72
CA GLN A 105 -0.30 -1.81 4.73
C GLN A 105 -0.72 -1.38 3.33
N LEU A 106 -1.95 -1.70 2.97
CA LEU A 106 -2.68 -1.07 1.87
C LEU A 106 -3.59 0.01 2.46
N LEU A 107 -3.43 1.23 2.00
CA LEU A 107 -4.16 2.39 2.47
C LEU A 107 -4.96 3.03 1.33
N GLY A 108 -6.08 3.63 1.70
CA GLY A 108 -6.95 4.30 0.75
C GLY A 108 -8.06 3.40 0.23
N PHE A 109 -9.24 3.99 0.15
CA PHE A 109 -10.50 3.29 -0.13
C PHE A 109 -10.46 2.47 -1.42
N SER A 110 -9.95 3.03 -2.51
CA SER A 110 -9.89 2.37 -3.82
C SER A 110 -9.02 1.11 -3.81
N GLN A 111 -7.83 1.18 -3.18
CA GLN A 111 -6.94 0.02 -3.08
C GLN A 111 -7.52 -1.06 -2.18
N VAL A 112 -8.10 -0.67 -1.04
CA VAL A 112 -8.72 -1.60 -0.10
C VAL A 112 -9.93 -2.29 -0.74
N LYS A 113 -10.82 -1.55 -1.42
CA LYS A 113 -11.97 -2.12 -2.12
C LYS A 113 -11.52 -3.09 -3.22
N ARG A 114 -10.51 -2.72 -3.98
CA ARG A 114 -9.94 -3.56 -5.02
C ARG A 114 -9.27 -4.81 -4.44
N PHE A 115 -8.54 -4.71 -3.32
CA PHE A 115 -7.98 -5.87 -2.62
C PHE A 115 -9.06 -6.85 -2.17
N LEU A 116 -10.15 -6.34 -1.60
CA LEU A 116 -11.27 -7.18 -1.16
C LEU A 116 -11.97 -7.90 -2.31
N SER A 117 -12.00 -7.32 -3.52
CA SER A 117 -12.60 -7.96 -4.70
C SER A 117 -11.64 -8.92 -5.41
N GLU A 118 -10.34 -8.62 -5.52
CA GLU A 118 -9.39 -9.42 -6.30
C GLU A 118 -8.72 -10.54 -5.47
N ILE A 119 -8.48 -10.30 -4.19
CA ILE A 119 -7.82 -11.24 -3.28
C ILE A 119 -8.81 -11.69 -2.20
N GLY A 120 -9.39 -10.74 -1.49
CA GLY A 120 -10.28 -10.99 -0.38
C GLY A 120 -9.57 -11.38 0.91
N ILE A 121 -10.37 -11.55 1.95
CA ILE A 121 -9.95 -12.01 3.28
C ILE A 121 -11.17 -12.69 3.91
N TRP A 122 -11.00 -13.82 4.57
CA TRP A 122 -12.07 -14.48 5.33
C TRP A 122 -12.26 -13.79 6.67
N GLY A 123 -13.49 -13.80 7.17
CA GLY A 123 -13.85 -13.10 8.39
C GLY A 123 -13.93 -11.58 8.21
N ARG A 124 -13.97 -10.84 9.34
CA ARG A 124 -14.02 -9.35 9.34
C ARG A 124 -15.25 -8.76 8.65
N GLU A 125 -16.39 -9.45 8.69
CA GLU A 125 -17.60 -9.11 7.91
C GLU A 125 -18.12 -7.68 8.20
N GLY A 126 -18.07 -7.23 9.45
CA GLY A 126 -18.47 -5.87 9.81
C GLY A 126 -17.64 -4.79 9.13
N ALA A 127 -16.32 -4.93 9.10
CA ALA A 127 -15.44 -3.97 8.41
C ALA A 127 -15.60 -4.03 6.90
N LYS A 128 -15.79 -5.22 6.33
CA LYS A 128 -16.08 -5.40 4.90
C LYS A 128 -17.39 -4.73 4.51
N ALA A 129 -18.44 -4.92 5.30
CA ALA A 129 -19.75 -4.30 5.06
C ALA A 129 -19.65 -2.77 5.11
N GLN A 130 -18.95 -2.20 6.09
CA GLN A 130 -18.70 -0.77 6.16
C GLN A 130 -17.98 -0.23 4.91
N ILE A 131 -16.96 -0.95 4.43
CA ILE A 131 -16.21 -0.55 3.23
C ILE A 131 -17.09 -0.68 1.98
N ALA A 132 -17.89 -1.73 1.88
CA ALA A 132 -18.79 -1.93 0.75
C ALA A 132 -19.88 -0.85 0.69
N ALA A 133 -20.45 -0.50 1.83
CA ALA A 133 -21.52 0.51 1.96
C ALA A 133 -20.99 1.95 1.84
N SER A 134 -19.69 2.18 2.01
CA SER A 134 -19.12 3.52 1.94
C SER A 134 -19.15 4.02 0.50
N PRO A 135 -19.68 5.22 0.23
CA PRO A 135 -19.57 5.83 -1.09
C PRO A 135 -18.09 6.01 -1.44
N LEU A 136 -17.77 5.85 -2.73
CA LEU A 136 -16.41 6.17 -3.20
C LEU A 136 -16.11 7.63 -2.84
N PRO A 137 -15.02 7.94 -2.12
CA PRO A 137 -14.67 9.31 -1.88
C PRO A 137 -14.50 10.01 -3.23
N GLN A 138 -15.14 11.14 -3.42
CA GLN A 138 -15.05 11.95 -4.64
C GLN A 138 -13.62 12.35 -4.99
N MET A 139 -12.72 12.25 -4.04
CA MET A 139 -11.28 12.47 -4.18
C MET A 139 -10.52 11.29 -3.57
N PRO A 140 -9.88 10.44 -4.37
CA PRO A 140 -9.01 9.39 -3.84
C PRO A 140 -7.88 10.03 -3.05
N SER A 141 -7.92 9.93 -1.71
CA SER A 141 -6.84 10.39 -0.84
C SER A 141 -5.74 9.34 -0.79
N THR A 142 -5.10 9.08 -1.90
CA THR A 142 -3.94 8.19 -1.92
C THR A 142 -2.67 9.03 -1.88
N HIS A 143 -1.88 8.88 -0.83
CA HIS A 143 -0.49 9.37 -0.80
C HIS A 143 0.41 8.63 -1.81
N LEU A 144 -0.14 7.67 -2.54
CA LEU A 144 0.55 6.81 -3.49
C LEU A 144 0.57 7.39 -4.91
N ASP A 145 -0.37 8.28 -5.22
CA ASP A 145 -0.43 8.96 -6.52
C ASP A 145 0.15 10.38 -6.42
N THR A 146 1.35 10.48 -5.85
CA THR A 146 2.05 11.75 -5.67
C THR A 146 3.41 11.73 -6.33
N ILE A 147 3.80 12.89 -6.86
CA ILE A 147 5.12 13.15 -7.42
C ILE A 147 5.89 13.96 -6.38
N PRO A 148 7.08 13.52 -5.95
CA PRO A 148 7.94 14.32 -5.10
C PRO A 148 8.25 15.67 -5.76
N THR A 149 8.02 16.76 -5.04
CA THR A 149 8.29 18.11 -5.54
C THR A 149 9.32 18.75 -4.64
N GLY A 150 10.57 18.78 -5.10
CA GLY A 150 11.67 19.46 -4.45
C GLY A 150 11.86 20.89 -4.98
N PRO A 151 12.88 21.64 -4.49
CA PRO A 151 13.20 22.97 -4.95
C PRO A 151 13.27 23.12 -6.47
N PRO A 152 13.92 22.21 -7.24
CA PRO A 152 14.00 22.33 -8.69
C PRO A 152 12.62 22.33 -9.39
N PHE A 153 11.65 21.57 -8.88
CA PHE A 153 10.28 21.59 -9.41
C PHE A 153 9.62 22.98 -9.26
N TRP A 154 9.76 23.58 -8.08
CA TRP A 154 9.16 24.87 -7.77
C TRP A 154 9.83 26.02 -8.52
N GLU A 155 11.14 25.96 -8.72
CA GLU A 155 11.89 26.89 -9.55
C GLU A 155 11.44 26.82 -11.01
N HIS A 156 11.36 25.61 -11.55
CA HIS A 156 10.87 25.40 -12.90
C HIS A 156 9.40 25.89 -13.06
N LEU A 157 8.55 25.61 -12.10
CA LEU A 157 7.17 26.12 -12.09
C LEU A 157 7.14 27.65 -12.12
N ARG A 158 8.00 28.33 -11.35
CA ARG A 158 8.10 29.78 -11.35
C ARG A 158 8.48 30.31 -12.75
N VAL A 159 9.40 29.66 -13.43
CA VAL A 159 9.83 30.04 -14.77
C VAL A 159 8.68 29.90 -15.79
N ILE A 160 8.06 28.73 -15.88
CA ILE A 160 6.99 28.47 -16.85
C ILE A 160 5.72 29.28 -16.59
N THR A 161 5.47 29.66 -15.33
CA THR A 161 4.31 30.51 -14.96
C THR A 161 4.66 32.01 -14.97
N LYS A 162 5.88 32.37 -15.35
CA LYS A 162 6.39 33.77 -15.34
C LYS A 162 6.21 34.45 -13.99
N GLY A 163 6.42 33.71 -12.91
CA GLY A 163 6.28 34.22 -11.55
C GLY A 163 4.84 34.44 -11.07
N ALA A 164 3.85 33.89 -11.75
CA ALA A 164 2.45 34.03 -11.37
C ALA A 164 2.21 33.57 -9.91
N PRO A 165 1.36 34.28 -9.14
CA PRO A 165 1.06 33.88 -7.77
C PRO A 165 0.28 32.56 -7.74
N PHE A 166 0.44 31.75 -6.67
CA PHE A 166 -0.21 30.46 -6.51
C PHE A 166 -1.74 30.49 -6.66
N GLN A 167 -2.37 31.61 -6.31
CA GLN A 167 -3.81 31.81 -6.50
C GLN A 167 -4.18 31.83 -7.99
N ALA A 168 -3.44 32.54 -8.81
CA ALA A 168 -3.65 32.62 -10.26
C ALA A 168 -3.39 31.24 -10.92
N ILE A 169 -2.31 30.55 -10.51
CA ILE A 169 -2.03 29.21 -10.99
C ILE A 169 -3.19 28.25 -10.58
N SER A 170 -3.64 28.31 -9.32
CA SER A 170 -4.75 27.50 -8.82
C SER A 170 -6.05 27.72 -9.59
N ALA A 171 -6.38 28.97 -9.90
CA ALA A 171 -7.55 29.31 -10.69
C ALA A 171 -7.47 28.74 -12.11
N ARG A 172 -6.30 28.87 -12.76
CA ARG A 172 -6.08 28.38 -14.13
C ARG A 172 -6.07 26.86 -14.22
N VAL A 173 -5.52 26.19 -13.19
CA VAL A 173 -5.39 24.71 -13.15
C VAL A 173 -6.66 24.04 -12.61
N GLY A 174 -7.57 24.79 -12.01
CA GLY A 174 -8.77 24.24 -11.36
C GLY A 174 -8.50 23.43 -10.08
N VAL A 175 -7.26 23.53 -9.53
CA VAL A 175 -6.83 22.78 -8.35
C VAL A 175 -6.24 23.75 -7.32
N ARG A 176 -6.71 23.68 -6.07
CA ARG A 176 -6.19 24.53 -5.01
C ARG A 176 -4.75 24.17 -4.64
N LEU A 177 -3.79 24.94 -5.13
CA LEU A 177 -2.40 24.89 -4.71
C LEU A 177 -2.28 25.71 -3.41
N ARG A 178 -1.91 25.04 -2.33
CA ARG A 178 -1.65 25.71 -1.05
C ARG A 178 -0.16 26.03 -0.97
N ASN A 179 0.16 27.27 -0.66
CA ASN A 179 1.53 27.70 -0.37
C ASN A 179 1.97 27.10 1.00
N ARG A 180 2.25 25.81 1.02
CA ARG A 180 2.70 25.13 2.23
C ARG A 180 3.88 24.25 1.90
N ARG A 181 5.07 24.75 2.27
CA ARG A 181 6.35 24.00 2.31
C ARG A 181 6.69 23.27 1.01
N HIS A 182 7.79 23.66 0.41
CA HIS A 182 8.38 23.08 -0.80
C HIS A 182 8.75 21.58 -0.69
N ASP A 183 8.43 20.94 0.42
CA ASP A 183 8.72 19.54 0.76
C ASP A 183 7.53 18.57 0.58
N ARG A 184 6.34 19.07 0.27
CA ARG A 184 5.16 18.21 0.13
C ARG A 184 4.95 17.76 -1.32
N PRO A 185 4.87 16.44 -1.55
CA PRO A 185 4.60 15.90 -2.88
C PRO A 185 3.22 16.37 -3.40
N LEU A 186 3.13 16.65 -4.68
CA LEU A 186 1.88 16.95 -5.37
C LEU A 186 1.26 15.67 -5.94
N ARG A 187 -0.07 15.66 -6.06
CA ARG A 187 -0.76 14.57 -6.78
C ARG A 187 -0.36 14.59 -8.25
N ARG A 188 -0.24 13.41 -8.84
CA ARG A 188 0.04 13.26 -10.27
C ARG A 188 -0.98 14.02 -11.13
N SER A 189 -2.27 13.96 -10.79
CA SER A 189 -3.32 14.72 -11.46
C SER A 189 -3.12 16.24 -11.37
N THR A 190 -2.63 16.75 -10.24
CA THR A 190 -2.30 18.16 -10.07
C THR A 190 -1.12 18.56 -10.95
N VAL A 191 -0.08 17.74 -11.00
CA VAL A 191 1.09 17.99 -11.86
C VAL A 191 0.70 17.95 -13.34
N ALA A 192 -0.11 16.96 -13.73
CA ALA A 192 -0.64 16.85 -15.09
C ALA A 192 -1.45 18.10 -15.49
N ALA A 193 -2.35 18.56 -14.62
CA ALA A 193 -3.12 19.78 -14.86
C ALA A 193 -2.25 21.04 -14.98
N ILE A 194 -1.16 21.13 -14.19
CA ILE A 194 -0.18 22.22 -14.32
C ILE A 194 0.51 22.16 -15.69
N VAL A 195 1.00 20.98 -16.09
CA VAL A 195 1.71 20.81 -17.38
C VAL A 195 0.78 21.13 -18.57
N THR A 196 -0.50 20.72 -18.47
CA THR A 196 -1.48 21.03 -19.52
C THR A 196 -1.80 22.53 -19.58
N ALA A 197 -1.90 23.22 -18.44
CA ALA A 197 -2.22 24.64 -18.39
C ALA A 197 -1.04 25.56 -18.78
N TYR A 198 0.19 25.06 -18.61
CA TYR A 198 1.43 25.76 -18.90
C TYR A 198 2.36 24.88 -19.76
N PRO A 199 2.01 24.65 -21.04
CA PRO A 199 2.88 23.88 -21.91
C PRO A 199 4.21 24.60 -22.07
N SER A 200 5.30 23.87 -21.85
CA SER A 200 6.65 24.38 -22.14
C SER A 200 6.76 24.51 -23.66
N SER A 201 6.94 25.72 -24.14
CA SER A 201 7.39 25.94 -25.52
C SER A 201 8.89 25.57 -25.53
N TYR A 202 9.24 24.41 -26.07
CA TYR A 202 10.58 24.09 -26.50
C TYR A 202 10.79 24.68 -27.90
#